data_4843e9036fcf211ea71467f85c910c28
#
_entry.id   4843e9036fcf211ea71467f85c910c28
#
_cell.length_a   1.000
_cell.length_b   1.000
_cell.length_c   1.000
_cell.angle_alpha   90.00
_cell.angle_beta   90.00
_cell.angle_gamma   90.00
#
_symmetry.space_group_name_H-M   'P 1'
#
loop_
_entity.id
_entity.type
_entity.pdbx_description
1 polymer ?
#
loop_
_entity_poly.entity_id
_entity_poly.type
_entity_poly.pdbx_seq_one_letter_code
_entity_poly.pdbx_strand_id
1 'polypeptide(L)'
;MRIAACLLALALVGCAAEKRPERKLDDLFAARRADDAARALEARQFIDAILKRTEGKAQAAAKAGPGAAPPTIDLLVISGGGDWGAFGAGVLKGWGRVKGGRPQFDVVTGVSTGALIAPFAFLGDDASIERVVQLYRAPGDDIATSRGLLFFLPNNPSFYVLPGLERALGTALDRPMIERIAAAQGNGRGLLVNTTNVDLGDMHAWDLIAEAKLALASNDEDRVRRILLASAGIPAVFPSRTIGDYLYVDGAITGNILYGGRTKEGEGLAAQWRAKHPQAPMPLLRYWIIFNNQFRFPPQVTQERWPDIMGRATIMATQTSTMNSMRHLFAMAQIAKLKYDVDIDVRVLAVPDEWVPPKPGTFVPEVMNELADLGEKMGADPASWRSDPP
;
A
#
# COMPACT_ATOMS: atom_id res chain seq x y z
N MET A 1 -25.77 -40.00 -29.10
CA MET A 1 -24.90 -38.91 -29.56
C MET A 1 -25.46 -37.48 -29.38
N ARG A 2 -26.76 -37.24 -29.26
CA ARG A 2 -27.33 -35.88 -29.11
C ARG A 2 -27.33 -35.33 -27.66
N ILE A 3 -27.25 -36.18 -26.66
CA ILE A 3 -27.22 -35.75 -25.23
C ILE A 3 -25.83 -35.30 -24.81
N ALA A 4 -24.75 -35.87 -25.35
CA ALA A 4 -23.37 -35.45 -25.06
C ALA A 4 -23.01 -34.07 -25.63
N ALA A 5 -23.63 -33.67 -26.75
CA ALA A 5 -23.44 -32.36 -27.36
C ALA A 5 -24.12 -31.22 -26.56
N CYS A 6 -25.24 -31.50 -25.90
CA CYS A 6 -25.92 -30.51 -25.04
C CYS A 6 -25.20 -30.27 -23.69
N LEU A 7 -24.54 -31.30 -23.14
CA LEU A 7 -23.76 -31.15 -21.91
C LEU A 7 -22.45 -30.41 -22.15
N LEU A 8 -21.86 -30.49 -23.34
CA LEU A 8 -20.67 -29.70 -23.71
C LEU A 8 -21.01 -28.21 -23.96
N ALA A 9 -22.23 -27.93 -24.46
CA ALA A 9 -22.69 -26.55 -24.68
C ALA A 9 -23.07 -25.83 -23.37
N LEU A 10 -23.50 -26.54 -22.33
CA LEU A 10 -23.79 -25.96 -21.00
C LEU A 10 -22.54 -25.69 -20.16
N ALA A 11 -21.42 -26.34 -20.44
CA ALA A 11 -20.15 -26.10 -19.76
C ALA A 11 -19.40 -24.85 -20.28
N LEU A 12 -19.86 -24.23 -21.38
CA LEU A 12 -19.26 -23.02 -21.98
C LEU A 12 -19.91 -21.70 -21.49
N VAL A 13 -20.90 -21.76 -20.60
CA VAL A 13 -21.41 -20.58 -19.90
C VAL A 13 -20.60 -20.34 -18.61
N GLY A 14 -19.29 -20.56 -18.67
CA GLY A 14 -18.37 -20.06 -17.66
C GLY A 14 -18.25 -18.55 -17.85
N CYS A 15 -18.38 -17.79 -16.78
CA CYS A 15 -18.31 -16.34 -16.68
C CYS A 15 -17.34 -15.76 -17.72
N ALA A 16 -17.84 -15.39 -18.89
CA ALA A 16 -17.09 -14.59 -19.84
C ALA A 16 -16.78 -13.27 -19.14
N ALA A 17 -15.51 -12.89 -19.05
CA ALA A 17 -15.16 -11.56 -18.60
C ALA A 17 -16.01 -10.56 -19.40
N GLU A 18 -16.70 -9.66 -18.71
CA GLU A 18 -17.54 -8.68 -19.35
C GLU A 18 -16.70 -7.90 -20.35
N LYS A 19 -17.13 -7.89 -21.62
CA LYS A 19 -16.37 -7.24 -22.69
C LYS A 19 -16.37 -5.76 -22.39
N ARG A 20 -15.20 -5.21 -22.08
CA ARG A 20 -15.05 -3.78 -21.83
C ARG A 20 -15.27 -2.99 -23.11
N PRO A 21 -15.88 -1.79 -23.04
CA PRO A 21 -16.09 -0.95 -24.21
C PRO A 21 -14.74 -0.57 -24.85
N GLU A 22 -14.69 -0.63 -26.18
CA GLU A 22 -13.54 -0.11 -26.92
C GLU A 22 -13.50 1.40 -26.79
N ARG A 23 -12.30 1.97 -26.55
CA ARG A 23 -12.07 3.40 -26.46
C ARG A 23 -11.08 3.83 -27.52
N LYS A 24 -11.31 4.98 -28.11
CA LYS A 24 -10.37 5.58 -29.06
C LYS A 24 -9.12 6.07 -28.32
N LEU A 25 -7.98 5.97 -28.97
CA LEU A 25 -6.69 6.38 -28.39
C LEU A 25 -6.71 7.87 -27.96
N ASP A 26 -7.31 8.74 -28.75
CA ASP A 26 -7.42 10.18 -28.44
C ASP A 26 -8.23 10.42 -27.17
N ASP A 27 -9.31 9.64 -26.94
CA ASP A 27 -10.11 9.72 -25.71
C ASP A 27 -9.29 9.28 -24.49
N LEU A 28 -8.46 8.24 -24.63
CA LEU A 28 -7.55 7.80 -23.57
C LEU A 28 -6.47 8.83 -23.24
N PHE A 29 -5.91 9.50 -24.27
CA PHE A 29 -4.97 10.61 -24.04
C PHE A 29 -5.66 11.82 -23.38
N ALA A 30 -6.87 12.12 -23.76
CA ALA A 30 -7.64 13.20 -23.13
C ALA A 30 -7.94 12.85 -21.65
N ALA A 31 -8.37 11.62 -21.38
CA ALA A 31 -8.62 11.11 -20.05
C ALA A 31 -7.36 11.14 -19.18
N ARG A 32 -6.21 10.70 -19.71
CA ARG A 32 -4.93 10.76 -19.01
C ARG A 32 -4.54 12.18 -18.62
N ARG A 33 -4.69 13.16 -19.53
CA ARG A 33 -4.42 14.57 -19.20
C ARG A 33 -5.35 15.11 -18.12
N ALA A 34 -6.62 14.71 -18.15
CA ALA A 34 -7.59 15.10 -17.12
C ALA A 34 -7.25 14.51 -15.76
N ASP A 35 -6.87 13.21 -15.73
CA ASP A 35 -6.42 12.51 -14.53
C ASP A 35 -5.13 13.13 -13.97
N ASP A 36 -4.14 13.46 -14.80
CA ASP A 36 -2.92 14.17 -14.40
C ASP A 36 -3.21 15.52 -13.73
N ALA A 37 -4.15 16.29 -14.29
CA ALA A 37 -4.56 17.58 -13.75
C ALA A 37 -5.29 17.43 -12.41
N ALA A 38 -6.18 16.45 -12.28
CA ALA A 38 -6.90 16.14 -11.04
C ALA A 38 -5.90 15.72 -9.94
N ARG A 39 -5.00 14.79 -10.23
CA ARG A 39 -3.96 14.33 -9.27
C ARG A 39 -3.02 15.47 -8.84
N ALA A 40 -2.67 16.38 -9.75
CA ALA A 40 -1.86 17.55 -9.38
C ALA A 40 -2.60 18.50 -8.43
N LEU A 41 -3.92 18.64 -8.57
CA LEU A 41 -4.74 19.41 -7.65
C LEU A 41 -4.85 18.71 -6.28
N GLU A 42 -5.14 17.42 -6.28
CA GLU A 42 -5.23 16.60 -5.07
C GLU A 42 -3.90 16.61 -4.28
N ALA A 43 -2.76 16.49 -4.98
CA ALA A 43 -1.44 16.57 -4.36
C ALA A 43 -1.20 17.92 -3.67
N ARG A 44 -1.62 19.04 -4.30
CA ARG A 44 -1.53 20.37 -3.67
C ARG A 44 -2.41 20.48 -2.43
N GLN A 45 -3.67 20.05 -2.53
CA GLN A 45 -4.60 20.04 -1.39
C GLN A 45 -4.09 19.17 -0.24
N PHE A 46 -3.48 18.04 -0.57
CA PHE A 46 -2.84 17.16 0.42
C PHE A 46 -1.65 17.84 1.12
N ILE A 47 -0.75 18.50 0.38
CA ILE A 47 0.37 19.25 0.94
C ILE A 47 -0.14 20.39 1.84
N ASP A 48 -1.16 21.13 1.40
CA ASP A 48 -1.76 22.22 2.19
C ASP A 48 -2.37 21.69 3.51
N ALA A 49 -3.03 20.53 3.47
CA ALA A 49 -3.59 19.89 4.67
C ALA A 49 -2.48 19.47 5.67
N ILE A 50 -1.41 18.85 5.19
CA ILE A 50 -0.25 18.48 6.01
C ILE A 50 0.46 19.72 6.56
N LEU A 51 0.59 20.78 5.75
CA LEU A 51 1.19 22.04 6.18
C LEU A 51 0.41 22.65 7.32
N LYS A 52 -0.91 22.77 7.21
CA LYS A 52 -1.79 23.27 8.27
C LYS A 52 -1.69 22.44 9.55
N ARG A 53 -1.60 21.11 9.43
CA ARG A 53 -1.39 20.22 10.56
C ARG A 53 -0.03 20.45 11.21
N THR A 54 1.02 20.67 10.42
CA THR A 54 2.38 20.98 10.88
C THR A 54 2.38 22.30 11.64
N GLU A 55 1.69 23.33 11.16
CA GLU A 55 1.49 24.61 11.84
C GLU A 55 0.83 24.42 13.21
N GLY A 56 -0.21 23.58 13.30
CA GLY A 56 -0.86 23.25 14.58
C GLY A 56 0.09 22.57 15.57
N LYS A 57 0.93 21.62 15.09
CA LYS A 57 1.97 20.99 15.91
C LYS A 57 3.05 22.01 16.38
N ALA A 58 3.48 22.90 15.49
CA ALA A 58 4.43 23.95 15.84
C ALA A 58 3.89 24.91 16.90
N GLN A 59 2.62 25.29 16.77
CA GLN A 59 1.95 26.14 17.79
C GLN A 59 1.84 25.44 19.16
N ALA A 60 1.53 24.12 19.15
CA ALA A 60 1.48 23.32 20.36
C ALA A 60 2.87 23.20 21.01
N ALA A 61 3.93 22.99 20.23
CA ALA A 61 5.31 22.97 20.71
C ALA A 61 5.73 24.34 21.30
N ALA A 62 5.40 25.44 20.63
CA ALA A 62 5.71 26.78 21.11
C ALA A 62 5.06 27.08 22.47
N LYS A 63 3.85 26.59 22.74
CA LYS A 63 3.16 26.69 24.02
C LYS A 63 3.83 25.88 25.14
N ALA A 64 4.59 24.84 24.79
CA ALA A 64 5.31 24.02 25.77
C ALA A 64 6.57 24.70 26.32
N GLY A 65 7.01 25.82 25.74
CA GLY A 65 8.07 26.67 26.25
C GLY A 65 9.34 26.69 25.41
N PRO A 66 10.32 27.53 25.76
CA PRO A 66 11.59 27.63 25.07
C PRO A 66 12.35 26.30 25.10
N GLY A 67 12.86 25.87 23.94
CA GLY A 67 13.59 24.60 23.81
C GLY A 67 12.73 23.40 23.46
N ALA A 68 11.43 23.57 23.17
CA ALA A 68 10.60 22.51 22.63
C ALA A 68 11.16 22.02 21.28
N ALA A 69 11.13 20.69 21.05
CA ALA A 69 11.58 20.11 19.81
C ALA A 69 10.74 20.61 18.61
N PRO A 70 11.33 20.72 17.42
CA PRO A 70 10.59 21.08 16.21
C PRO A 70 9.45 20.08 15.96
N PRO A 71 8.38 20.51 15.28
CA PRO A 71 7.27 19.61 14.97
C PRO A 71 7.75 18.45 14.11
N THR A 72 7.33 17.25 14.47
CA THR A 72 7.65 16.03 13.72
C THR A 72 6.44 15.57 12.93
N ILE A 73 6.65 15.24 11.65
CA ILE A 73 5.67 14.62 10.75
C ILE A 73 6.09 13.18 10.56
N ASP A 74 5.31 12.27 11.11
CA ASP A 74 5.55 10.83 11.01
C ASP A 74 4.77 10.23 9.82
N LEU A 75 5.51 9.66 8.86
CA LEU A 75 4.97 9.02 7.67
C LEU A 75 5.24 7.52 7.76
N LEU A 76 4.21 6.69 7.72
CA LEU A 76 4.34 5.24 7.63
C LEU A 76 4.15 4.80 6.18
N VAL A 77 5.11 4.07 5.65
CA VAL A 77 5.11 3.52 4.30
C VAL A 77 5.15 2.00 4.38
N ILE A 78 4.12 1.34 3.89
CA ILE A 78 4.00 -0.12 3.95
C ILE A 78 4.05 -0.68 2.53
N SER A 79 5.08 -1.48 2.25
CA SER A 79 5.26 -2.07 0.92
C SER A 79 4.28 -3.21 0.64
N GLY A 80 4.15 -3.57 -0.64
CA GLY A 80 3.64 -4.87 -1.04
C GLY A 80 4.56 -6.01 -0.61
N GLY A 81 4.08 -7.25 -0.78
CA GLY A 81 4.81 -8.45 -0.39
C GLY A 81 3.93 -9.71 -0.32
N GLY A 82 2.68 -9.65 -0.79
CA GLY A 82 1.74 -10.80 -0.75
C GLY A 82 1.43 -11.25 0.67
N ASP A 83 1.49 -12.54 0.91
CA ASP A 83 1.28 -13.16 2.22
C ASP A 83 2.35 -12.77 3.28
N TRP A 84 3.51 -12.26 2.86
CA TRP A 84 4.53 -11.72 3.75
C TRP A 84 4.09 -10.42 4.45
N GLY A 85 2.96 -9.83 4.09
CA GLY A 85 2.30 -8.78 4.87
C GLY A 85 2.01 -9.15 6.32
N ALA A 86 1.99 -10.46 6.63
CA ALA A 86 1.95 -10.96 8.00
C ALA A 86 3.06 -10.38 8.87
N PHE A 87 4.27 -10.20 8.31
CA PHE A 87 5.39 -9.53 8.98
C PHE A 87 5.04 -8.09 9.35
N GLY A 88 4.55 -7.30 8.40
CA GLY A 88 4.20 -5.90 8.66
C GLY A 88 3.08 -5.72 9.68
N ALA A 89 2.06 -6.60 9.65
CA ALA A 89 1.02 -6.62 10.68
C ALA A 89 1.61 -6.94 12.06
N GLY A 90 2.51 -7.92 12.13
CA GLY A 90 3.26 -8.27 13.35
C GLY A 90 4.10 -7.10 13.86
N VAL A 91 4.85 -6.42 12.98
CA VAL A 91 5.65 -5.24 13.33
C VAL A 91 4.78 -4.18 14.01
N LEU A 92 3.63 -3.84 13.45
CA LEU A 92 2.74 -2.82 14.04
C LEU A 92 2.25 -3.24 15.43
N LYS A 93 1.96 -4.52 15.65
CA LYS A 93 1.55 -5.05 16.95
C LYS A 93 2.70 -4.99 17.97
N GLY A 94 3.88 -5.49 17.61
CA GLY A 94 5.06 -5.45 18.48
C GLY A 94 5.47 -4.03 18.84
N TRP A 95 5.47 -3.14 17.87
CA TRP A 95 5.81 -1.73 18.06
C TRP A 95 4.85 -1.00 19.00
N GLY A 96 3.55 -1.37 18.99
CA GLY A 96 2.57 -0.82 19.95
C GLY A 96 2.84 -1.18 21.40
N ARG A 97 3.62 -2.23 21.68
CA ARG A 97 4.01 -2.64 23.05
C ARG A 97 5.15 -1.80 23.62
N VAL A 98 5.89 -1.10 22.76
CA VAL A 98 6.96 -0.20 23.20
C VAL A 98 6.33 1.10 23.67
N LYS A 99 6.53 1.46 24.93
CA LYS A 99 5.99 2.70 25.51
C LYS A 99 6.47 3.93 24.71
N GLY A 100 5.52 4.63 24.07
CA GLY A 100 5.83 5.77 23.21
C GLY A 100 6.54 5.38 21.90
N GLY A 101 6.59 4.09 21.55
CA GLY A 101 7.28 3.61 20.34
C GLY A 101 6.52 3.95 19.05
N ARG A 102 5.31 3.44 18.90
CA ARG A 102 4.51 3.67 17.68
C ARG A 102 3.82 5.05 17.76
N PRO A 103 4.18 6.00 16.88
CA PRO A 103 3.53 7.31 16.86
C PRO A 103 2.12 7.21 16.27
N GLN A 104 1.28 8.23 16.51
CA GLN A 104 0.13 8.45 15.67
C GLN A 104 0.62 9.05 14.33
N PHE A 105 0.60 8.26 13.29
CA PHE A 105 1.09 8.69 11.98
C PHE A 105 0.27 9.84 11.40
N ASP A 106 0.96 10.83 10.84
CA ASP A 106 0.34 11.91 10.09
C ASP A 106 -0.08 11.46 8.70
N VAL A 107 0.74 10.60 8.08
CA VAL A 107 0.45 9.98 6.80
C VAL A 107 0.72 8.49 6.89
N VAL A 108 -0.18 7.69 6.33
CA VAL A 108 0.02 6.26 6.11
C VAL A 108 -0.17 5.97 4.64
N THR A 109 0.77 5.25 4.06
CA THR A 109 0.66 4.79 2.67
C THR A 109 0.82 3.28 2.59
N GLY A 110 0.11 2.66 1.66
CA GLY A 110 0.18 1.23 1.46
C GLY A 110 0.08 0.82 -0.01
N VAL A 111 0.73 -0.29 -0.34
CA VAL A 111 0.71 -0.90 -1.67
C VAL A 111 0.48 -2.40 -1.52
N SER A 112 -0.39 -2.99 -2.33
CA SER A 112 -0.66 -4.43 -2.31
C SER A 112 -1.05 -4.90 -0.89
N THR A 113 -0.35 -5.88 -0.32
CA THR A 113 -0.57 -6.28 1.08
C THR A 113 -0.43 -5.10 2.06
N GLY A 114 0.45 -4.13 1.78
CA GLY A 114 0.55 -2.91 2.56
C GLY A 114 -0.70 -2.05 2.49
N ALA A 115 -1.43 -2.06 1.38
CA ALA A 115 -2.72 -1.40 1.25
C ALA A 115 -3.79 -2.04 2.15
N LEU A 116 -3.75 -3.38 2.31
CA LEU A 116 -4.64 -4.09 3.23
C LEU A 116 -4.36 -3.75 4.70
N ILE A 117 -3.11 -3.44 5.04
CA ILE A 117 -2.67 -3.09 6.40
C ILE A 117 -2.91 -1.60 6.72
N ALA A 118 -2.75 -0.72 5.74
CA ALA A 118 -2.72 0.73 5.91
C ALA A 118 -3.94 1.33 6.65
N PRO A 119 -5.19 0.92 6.41
CA PRO A 119 -6.36 1.44 7.14
C PRO A 119 -6.28 1.21 8.65
N PHE A 120 -5.81 0.03 9.06
CA PHE A 120 -5.67 -0.36 10.46
C PHE A 120 -4.51 0.37 11.13
N ALA A 121 -3.38 0.50 10.44
CA ALA A 121 -2.23 1.29 10.90
C ALA A 121 -2.57 2.78 11.03
N PHE A 122 -3.41 3.31 10.14
CA PHE A 122 -3.89 4.69 10.19
C PHE A 122 -4.76 4.95 11.41
N LEU A 123 -5.68 4.05 11.74
CA LEU A 123 -6.47 4.15 12.97
C LEU A 123 -5.59 4.00 14.20
N GLY A 124 -4.67 3.04 14.19
CA GLY A 124 -3.53 2.95 15.10
C GLY A 124 -3.84 2.48 16.52
N ASP A 125 -5.08 2.21 16.86
CA ASP A 125 -5.45 1.59 18.15
C ASP A 125 -5.21 0.07 18.13
N ASP A 126 -5.04 -0.51 19.31
CA ASP A 126 -4.66 -1.91 19.44
C ASP A 126 -5.75 -2.87 18.90
N ALA A 127 -7.02 -2.50 19.00
CA ALA A 127 -8.10 -3.30 18.46
C ALA A 127 -8.08 -3.34 16.92
N SER A 128 -7.77 -2.20 16.27
CA SER A 128 -7.59 -2.14 14.82
C SER A 128 -6.37 -2.93 14.37
N ILE A 129 -5.25 -2.83 15.09
CA ILE A 129 -4.05 -3.61 14.78
C ILE A 129 -4.29 -5.11 14.97
N GLU A 130 -4.97 -5.52 16.04
CA GLU A 130 -5.29 -6.93 16.24
C GLU A 130 -6.16 -7.48 15.12
N ARG A 131 -7.14 -6.72 14.59
CA ARG A 131 -7.95 -7.15 13.43
C ARG A 131 -7.10 -7.49 12.22
N VAL A 132 -6.13 -6.65 11.87
CA VAL A 132 -5.27 -6.94 10.71
C VAL A 132 -4.30 -8.08 10.98
N VAL A 133 -3.81 -8.23 12.20
CA VAL A 133 -2.98 -9.39 12.58
C VAL A 133 -3.77 -10.68 12.42
N GLN A 134 -5.02 -10.73 12.85
CA GLN A 134 -5.87 -11.90 12.70
C GLN A 134 -6.19 -12.20 11.23
N LEU A 135 -6.35 -11.18 10.39
CA LEU A 135 -6.53 -11.35 8.94
C LEU A 135 -5.38 -12.17 8.31
N TYR A 136 -4.14 -11.99 8.80
CA TYR A 136 -2.97 -12.74 8.32
C TYR A 136 -2.73 -14.05 9.05
N ARG A 137 -3.07 -14.16 10.34
CA ARG A 137 -2.83 -15.39 11.13
C ARG A 137 -3.86 -16.48 10.85
N ALA A 138 -5.06 -16.11 10.45
CA ALA A 138 -6.15 -17.05 10.17
C ALA A 138 -6.74 -16.79 8.77
N PRO A 139 -5.97 -17.02 7.70
CA PRO A 139 -6.36 -16.67 6.34
C PRO A 139 -7.59 -17.44 5.82
N GLY A 140 -7.96 -18.56 6.46
CA GLY A 140 -8.99 -19.46 5.96
C GLY A 140 -8.51 -20.30 4.75
N ASP A 141 -9.12 -21.47 4.56
CA ASP A 141 -8.71 -22.42 3.51
C ASP A 141 -9.00 -21.92 2.08
N ASP A 142 -9.90 -20.95 1.94
CA ASP A 142 -10.35 -20.41 0.66
C ASP A 142 -9.88 -18.97 0.40
N ILE A 143 -8.83 -18.50 1.09
CA ILE A 143 -8.29 -17.15 0.89
C ILE A 143 -7.98 -16.87 -0.57
N ALA A 144 -7.44 -17.86 -1.28
CA ALA A 144 -7.19 -17.85 -2.70
C ALA A 144 -7.50 -19.23 -3.30
N THR A 145 -8.48 -19.30 -4.19
CA THR A 145 -8.92 -20.55 -4.83
C THR A 145 -8.49 -20.56 -6.29
N SER A 146 -7.77 -21.63 -6.69
CA SER A 146 -7.32 -21.79 -8.08
C SER A 146 -8.50 -22.02 -9.04
N ARG A 147 -8.47 -21.40 -10.21
CA ARG A 147 -9.41 -21.66 -11.33
C ARG A 147 -9.14 -22.98 -12.05
N GLY A 148 -8.09 -23.71 -11.66
CA GLY A 148 -7.72 -24.97 -12.26
C GLY A 148 -7.03 -24.83 -13.63
N LEU A 149 -7.04 -25.92 -14.42
CA LEU A 149 -6.28 -26.01 -15.68
C LEU A 149 -6.74 -25.06 -16.79
N LEU A 150 -7.96 -24.50 -16.69
CA LEU A 150 -8.51 -23.62 -17.73
C LEU A 150 -8.23 -22.13 -17.48
N PHE A 151 -7.40 -21.79 -16.47
CA PHE A 151 -7.08 -20.40 -16.13
C PHE A 151 -6.48 -19.60 -17.31
N PHE A 152 -5.73 -20.26 -18.20
CA PHE A 152 -5.06 -19.65 -19.34
C PHE A 152 -6.01 -19.25 -20.49
N LEU A 153 -7.30 -19.57 -20.41
CA LEU A 153 -8.25 -19.12 -21.42
C LEU A 153 -8.35 -17.59 -21.39
N PRO A 154 -8.43 -16.92 -22.56
CA PRO A 154 -8.33 -15.45 -22.67
C PRO A 154 -9.37 -14.68 -21.84
N ASN A 155 -10.49 -15.31 -21.51
CA ASN A 155 -11.58 -14.70 -20.74
C ASN A 155 -11.37 -14.77 -19.22
N ASN A 156 -10.30 -15.42 -18.73
CA ASN A 156 -9.99 -15.49 -17.32
C ASN A 156 -8.98 -14.38 -16.95
N PRO A 157 -9.30 -13.49 -16.02
CA PRO A 157 -8.41 -12.38 -15.66
C PRO A 157 -7.22 -12.81 -14.80
N SER A 158 -7.26 -14.01 -14.16
CA SER A 158 -6.29 -14.44 -13.17
C SER A 158 -6.30 -15.94 -12.93
N PHE A 159 -5.21 -16.45 -12.36
CA PHE A 159 -5.08 -17.85 -11.94
C PHE A 159 -5.93 -18.17 -10.70
N TYR A 160 -5.99 -17.25 -9.73
CA TYR A 160 -6.79 -17.38 -8.50
C TYR A 160 -8.03 -16.48 -8.53
N VAL A 161 -9.05 -16.87 -7.78
CA VAL A 161 -10.10 -16.02 -7.24
C VAL A 161 -9.87 -15.86 -5.73
N LEU A 162 -10.40 -14.79 -5.12
CA LEU A 162 -10.08 -14.43 -3.72
C LEU A 162 -11.33 -14.39 -2.81
N PRO A 163 -12.22 -15.40 -2.83
CA PRO A 163 -13.49 -15.32 -2.09
C PRO A 163 -13.27 -15.21 -0.57
N GLY A 164 -12.27 -15.91 -0.04
CA GLY A 164 -11.92 -15.84 1.38
C GLY A 164 -11.36 -14.49 1.77
N LEU A 165 -10.44 -13.93 0.98
CA LEU A 165 -9.88 -12.60 1.24
C LEU A 165 -10.96 -11.52 1.18
N GLU A 166 -11.86 -11.57 0.20
CA GLU A 166 -12.96 -10.62 0.05
C GLU A 166 -13.89 -10.63 1.27
N ARG A 167 -14.27 -11.82 1.75
CA ARG A 167 -15.07 -11.96 2.97
C ARG A 167 -14.34 -11.49 4.23
N ALA A 168 -13.08 -11.91 4.38
CA ALA A 168 -12.27 -11.54 5.54
C ALA A 168 -12.04 -10.03 5.61
N LEU A 169 -11.76 -9.39 4.46
CA LEU A 169 -11.64 -7.95 4.36
C LEU A 169 -12.98 -7.25 4.64
N GLY A 170 -14.10 -7.78 4.15
CA GLY A 170 -15.46 -7.28 4.45
C GLY A 170 -15.77 -7.27 5.93
N THR A 171 -15.31 -8.30 6.66
CA THR A 171 -15.47 -8.40 8.11
C THR A 171 -14.50 -7.49 8.86
N ALA A 172 -13.24 -7.46 8.44
CA ALA A 172 -12.19 -6.69 9.12
C ALA A 172 -12.33 -5.18 8.89
N LEU A 173 -12.74 -4.77 7.68
CA LEU A 173 -13.01 -3.38 7.30
C LEU A 173 -14.52 -3.18 7.16
N ASP A 174 -15.22 -3.25 8.30
CA ASP A 174 -16.64 -3.06 8.44
C ASP A 174 -17.05 -1.57 8.36
N ARG A 175 -18.36 -1.29 8.27
CA ARG A 175 -18.87 0.08 8.21
C ARG A 175 -18.37 0.97 9.36
N PRO A 176 -18.35 0.55 10.64
CA PRO A 176 -17.78 1.36 11.72
C PRO A 176 -16.32 1.74 11.51
N MET A 177 -15.48 0.88 10.92
CA MET A 177 -14.10 1.23 10.59
C MET A 177 -14.03 2.25 9.45
N ILE A 178 -14.86 2.10 8.41
CA ILE A 178 -14.95 3.07 7.31
C ILE A 178 -15.41 4.44 7.84
N GLU A 179 -16.38 4.48 8.75
CA GLU A 179 -16.82 5.70 9.43
C GLU A 179 -15.69 6.39 10.21
N ARG A 180 -14.87 5.62 10.93
CA ARG A 180 -13.72 6.13 11.66
C ARG A 180 -12.64 6.68 10.72
N ILE A 181 -12.41 6.05 9.55
CA ILE A 181 -11.49 6.56 8.52
C ILE A 181 -12.04 7.88 7.96
N ALA A 182 -13.30 7.91 7.57
CA ALA A 182 -13.96 9.09 7.01
C ALA A 182 -13.97 10.28 7.99
N ALA A 183 -14.09 10.01 9.31
CA ALA A 183 -14.06 11.02 10.36
C ALA A 183 -12.71 11.75 10.46
N ALA A 184 -11.63 11.21 9.88
CA ALA A 184 -10.34 11.87 9.83
C ALA A 184 -10.27 12.99 8.78
N GLN A 185 -11.30 13.18 7.95
CA GLN A 185 -11.32 14.25 6.96
C GLN A 185 -11.22 15.63 7.63
N GLY A 186 -10.33 16.46 7.11
CA GLY A 186 -10.10 17.82 7.61
C GLY A 186 -9.17 17.93 8.82
N ASN A 187 -8.73 16.82 9.40
CA ASN A 187 -7.74 16.85 10.50
C ASN A 187 -6.26 16.94 10.01
N GLY A 188 -6.06 17.01 8.70
CA GLY A 188 -4.75 17.12 8.06
C GLY A 188 -3.93 15.82 8.08
N ARG A 189 -4.53 14.66 8.41
CA ARG A 189 -3.90 13.35 8.25
C ARG A 189 -4.17 12.80 6.85
N GLY A 190 -3.29 11.92 6.37
CA GLY A 190 -3.42 11.28 5.07
C GLY A 190 -3.42 9.76 5.16
N LEU A 191 -4.25 9.12 4.33
CA LEU A 191 -4.24 7.68 4.12
C LEU A 191 -4.30 7.41 2.61
N LEU A 192 -3.18 6.98 2.02
CA LEU A 192 -3.04 6.80 0.59
C LEU A 192 -2.79 5.34 0.22
N VAL A 193 -3.45 4.88 -0.83
CA VAL A 193 -3.27 3.53 -1.37
C VAL A 193 -2.92 3.61 -2.85
N ASN A 194 -1.83 2.94 -3.27
CA ASN A 194 -1.40 2.92 -4.65
C ASN A 194 -2.03 1.76 -5.44
N THR A 195 -2.47 2.06 -6.65
CA THR A 195 -2.87 1.10 -7.68
C THR A 195 -2.23 1.46 -9.01
N THR A 196 -2.21 0.52 -9.96
CA THR A 196 -1.80 0.80 -11.33
C THR A 196 -3.03 0.84 -12.24
N ASN A 197 -3.27 1.98 -12.88
CA ASN A 197 -4.28 2.12 -13.92
C ASN A 197 -3.68 1.60 -15.24
N VAL A 198 -4.09 0.41 -15.68
CA VAL A 198 -3.52 -0.22 -16.88
C VAL A 198 -4.02 0.39 -18.18
N ASP A 199 -5.17 1.06 -18.17
CA ASP A 199 -5.72 1.74 -19.35
C ASP A 199 -5.00 3.06 -19.64
N LEU A 200 -4.71 3.82 -18.59
CA LEU A 200 -3.99 5.09 -18.70
C LEU A 200 -2.46 4.91 -18.60
N GLY A 201 -2.00 3.73 -18.19
CA GLY A 201 -0.57 3.39 -18.10
C GLY A 201 0.18 4.17 -17.03
N ASP A 202 -0.45 4.43 -15.88
CA ASP A 202 0.18 5.23 -14.81
C ASP A 202 -0.23 4.74 -13.40
N MET A 203 0.53 5.22 -12.42
CA MET A 203 0.23 5.08 -11.00
C MET A 203 -1.02 5.89 -10.64
N HIS A 204 -1.87 5.34 -9.79
CA HIS A 204 -3.01 6.06 -9.22
C HIS A 204 -3.06 5.87 -7.70
N ALA A 205 -2.75 6.93 -6.97
CA ALA A 205 -2.83 6.95 -5.52
C ALA A 205 -4.21 7.46 -5.08
N TRP A 206 -4.94 6.64 -4.34
CA TRP A 206 -6.26 6.94 -3.80
C TRP A 206 -6.15 7.58 -2.42
N ASP A 207 -6.79 8.73 -2.20
CA ASP A 207 -7.06 9.23 -0.84
C ASP A 207 -8.19 8.42 -0.22
N LEU A 208 -7.83 7.45 0.61
CA LEU A 208 -8.78 6.52 1.18
C LEU A 208 -9.72 7.19 2.20
N ILE A 209 -9.37 8.36 2.74
CA ILE A 209 -10.25 9.14 3.63
C ILE A 209 -11.39 9.75 2.80
N ALA A 210 -11.05 10.34 1.64
CA ALA A 210 -12.05 10.87 0.71
C ALA A 210 -12.92 9.74 0.14
N GLU A 211 -12.34 8.61 -0.22
CA GLU A 211 -13.04 7.43 -0.72
C GLU A 211 -13.97 6.81 0.33
N ALA A 212 -13.57 6.76 1.60
CA ALA A 212 -14.41 6.31 2.70
C ALA A 212 -15.64 7.22 2.88
N LYS A 213 -15.44 8.54 2.80
CA LYS A 213 -16.56 9.49 2.85
C LYS A 213 -17.53 9.32 1.68
N LEU A 214 -16.99 9.16 0.46
CA LEU A 214 -17.80 8.91 -0.73
C LEU A 214 -18.58 7.60 -0.61
N ALA A 215 -17.94 6.53 -0.13
CA ALA A 215 -18.55 5.22 0.10
C ALA A 215 -19.76 5.31 1.07
N LEU A 216 -19.61 6.03 2.17
CA LEU A 216 -20.69 6.25 3.13
C LEU A 216 -21.83 7.09 2.53
N ALA A 217 -21.49 8.14 1.79
CA ALA A 217 -22.48 9.02 1.16
C ALA A 217 -23.31 8.31 0.07
N SER A 218 -22.67 7.36 -0.64
CA SER A 218 -23.34 6.55 -1.68
C SER A 218 -23.88 5.22 -1.18
N ASN A 219 -23.69 4.88 0.11
CA ASN A 219 -24.00 3.59 0.72
C ASN A 219 -23.35 2.40 -0.04
N ASP A 220 -22.11 2.60 -0.51
CA ASP A 220 -21.29 1.61 -1.24
C ASP A 220 -19.95 1.41 -0.50
N GLU A 221 -19.98 0.73 0.66
CA GLU A 221 -18.76 0.43 1.41
C GLU A 221 -17.79 -0.47 0.63
N ASP A 222 -18.30 -1.23 -0.34
CA ASP A 222 -17.46 -2.08 -1.19
C ASP A 222 -16.52 -1.28 -2.10
N ARG A 223 -16.78 0.01 -2.31
CA ARG A 223 -15.88 0.90 -3.03
C ARG A 223 -14.49 0.94 -2.38
N VAL A 224 -14.43 1.12 -1.05
CA VAL A 224 -13.15 1.13 -0.32
C VAL A 224 -12.46 -0.22 -0.43
N ARG A 225 -13.19 -1.30 -0.26
CA ARG A 225 -12.66 -2.68 -0.37
C ARG A 225 -12.18 -2.99 -1.79
N ARG A 226 -12.90 -2.54 -2.82
CA ARG A 226 -12.47 -2.68 -4.24
C ARG A 226 -11.14 -1.99 -4.51
N ILE A 227 -10.90 -0.81 -3.95
CA ILE A 227 -9.62 -0.09 -4.09
C ILE A 227 -8.48 -0.90 -3.45
N LEU A 228 -8.69 -1.43 -2.24
CA LEU A 228 -7.69 -2.26 -1.56
C LEU A 228 -7.40 -3.54 -2.34
N LEU A 229 -8.44 -4.22 -2.83
CA LEU A 229 -8.31 -5.43 -3.64
C LEU A 229 -7.68 -5.15 -5.01
N ALA A 230 -7.92 -3.97 -5.60
CA ALA A 230 -7.23 -3.54 -6.82
C ALA A 230 -5.73 -3.37 -6.57
N SER A 231 -5.38 -2.73 -5.44
CA SER A 231 -3.98 -2.58 -5.02
C SER A 231 -3.27 -3.92 -4.80
N ALA A 232 -4.00 -4.96 -4.38
CA ALA A 232 -3.49 -6.32 -4.17
C ALA A 232 -3.70 -7.25 -5.39
N GLY A 233 -4.16 -6.73 -6.50
CA GLY A 233 -4.49 -7.48 -7.73
C GLY A 233 -3.27 -7.77 -8.60
N ILE A 234 -2.37 -8.66 -8.17
CA ILE A 234 -1.16 -9.04 -8.93
C ILE A 234 -1.55 -9.57 -10.31
N PRO A 235 -1.09 -8.94 -11.41
CA PRO A 235 -1.46 -9.35 -12.77
C PRO A 235 -1.23 -10.84 -13.02
N ALA A 236 -2.17 -11.47 -13.69
CA ALA A 236 -2.25 -12.91 -13.97
C ALA A 236 -2.43 -13.81 -12.74
N VAL A 237 -2.04 -13.37 -11.54
CA VAL A 237 -2.16 -14.16 -10.28
C VAL A 237 -3.51 -13.91 -9.62
N PHE A 238 -3.86 -12.66 -9.37
CA PHE A 238 -5.10 -12.23 -8.71
C PHE A 238 -5.96 -11.35 -9.61
N PRO A 239 -7.29 -11.31 -9.36
CA PRO A 239 -8.20 -10.56 -10.22
C PRO A 239 -7.90 -9.05 -10.19
N SER A 240 -7.83 -8.44 -11.37
CA SER A 240 -7.91 -7.00 -11.54
C SER A 240 -9.29 -6.48 -11.10
N ARG A 241 -9.41 -5.18 -10.84
CA ARG A 241 -10.69 -4.53 -10.47
C ARG A 241 -10.99 -3.36 -11.41
N THR A 242 -12.25 -3.31 -11.86
CA THR A 242 -12.77 -2.11 -12.52
C THR A 242 -13.30 -1.16 -11.47
N ILE A 243 -12.80 0.08 -11.48
CA ILE A 243 -13.26 1.17 -10.61
C ILE A 243 -13.60 2.35 -11.51
N GLY A 244 -14.87 2.76 -11.50
CA GLY A 244 -15.39 3.62 -12.54
C GLY A 244 -15.23 2.95 -13.92
N ASP A 245 -14.62 3.66 -14.84
CA ASP A 245 -14.45 3.19 -16.23
C ASP A 245 -13.12 2.50 -16.51
N TYR A 246 -12.20 2.43 -15.53
CA TYR A 246 -10.83 1.99 -15.75
C TYR A 246 -10.52 0.68 -15.02
N LEU A 247 -9.56 -0.05 -15.59
CA LEU A 247 -9.05 -1.29 -15.00
C LEU A 247 -7.80 -1.01 -14.17
N TYR A 248 -7.83 -1.53 -12.94
CA TYR A 248 -6.73 -1.39 -11.99
C TYR A 248 -6.16 -2.74 -11.59
N VAL A 249 -4.86 -2.76 -11.43
CA VAL A 249 -4.06 -3.89 -10.93
C VAL A 249 -3.16 -3.44 -9.79
N ASP A 250 -2.38 -4.38 -9.28
CA ASP A 250 -1.47 -4.16 -8.15
C ASP A 250 -0.62 -2.89 -8.32
N GLY A 251 -0.58 -2.10 -7.27
CA GLY A 251 0.18 -0.86 -7.24
C GLY A 251 1.69 -1.06 -7.36
N ALA A 252 2.19 -2.23 -7.01
CA ALA A 252 3.62 -2.56 -7.07
C ALA A 252 4.20 -2.53 -8.50
N ILE A 253 3.34 -2.62 -9.54
CA ILE A 253 3.77 -2.50 -10.94
C ILE A 253 4.34 -1.11 -11.23
N THR A 254 3.74 -0.05 -10.68
CA THR A 254 4.19 1.34 -10.88
C THR A 254 4.96 1.91 -9.69
N GLY A 255 4.80 1.33 -8.49
CA GLY A 255 5.54 1.71 -7.30
C GLY A 255 5.14 0.92 -6.07
N ASN A 256 6.03 0.06 -5.58
CA ASN A 256 5.78 -0.83 -4.44
C ASN A 256 5.91 -0.14 -3.07
N ILE A 257 6.40 1.08 -3.01
CA ILE A 257 6.34 1.99 -1.88
C ILE A 257 5.86 3.36 -2.36
N LEU A 258 4.98 4.00 -1.59
CA LEU A 258 4.46 5.33 -1.89
C LEU A 258 4.94 6.31 -0.80
N TYR A 259 6.00 7.07 -1.07
CA TYR A 259 6.63 7.98 -0.11
C TYR A 259 6.52 9.46 -0.48
N GLY A 260 5.92 9.77 -1.61
CA GLY A 260 5.68 11.13 -2.07
C GLY A 260 5.09 11.16 -3.48
N GLY A 261 4.51 12.28 -3.85
CA GLY A 261 4.01 12.54 -5.19
C GLY A 261 5.03 13.28 -6.06
N ARG A 262 4.74 13.40 -7.35
CA ARG A 262 5.47 14.28 -8.27
C ARG A 262 5.08 15.73 -7.95
N THR A 263 5.91 16.44 -7.20
CA THR A 263 5.74 17.88 -6.96
C THR A 263 6.75 18.67 -7.79
N LYS A 264 6.33 19.80 -8.31
CA LYS A 264 7.27 20.75 -8.95
C LYS A 264 8.16 21.37 -7.90
N GLU A 265 9.29 21.95 -8.34
CA GLU A 265 10.15 22.71 -7.46
C GLU A 265 9.35 23.83 -6.75
N GLY A 266 9.50 23.92 -5.43
CA GLY A 266 8.77 24.88 -4.61
C GLY A 266 7.38 24.44 -4.14
N GLU A 267 6.81 23.37 -4.68
CA GLU A 267 5.48 22.86 -4.28
C GLU A 267 5.51 21.86 -3.10
N GLY A 268 6.68 21.34 -2.76
CA GLY A 268 6.82 20.38 -1.64
C GLY A 268 6.66 21.02 -0.26
N LEU A 269 6.31 20.21 0.74
CA LEU A 269 6.06 20.64 2.13
C LEU A 269 7.18 21.50 2.69
N ALA A 270 8.44 21.10 2.50
CA ALA A 270 9.61 21.83 3.00
C ALA A 270 9.72 23.24 2.40
N ALA A 271 9.54 23.36 1.09
CA ALA A 271 9.60 24.64 0.39
C ALA A 271 8.45 25.57 0.83
N GLN A 272 7.24 25.04 0.93
CA GLN A 272 6.07 25.80 1.37
C GLN A 272 6.19 26.21 2.85
N TRP A 273 6.70 25.33 3.72
CA TRP A 273 6.97 25.69 5.12
C TRP A 273 7.95 26.85 5.20
N ARG A 274 9.08 26.77 4.52
CA ARG A 274 10.09 27.83 4.51
C ARG A 274 9.55 29.15 3.96
N ALA A 275 8.73 29.10 2.92
CA ALA A 275 8.11 30.29 2.33
C ALA A 275 7.13 30.98 3.29
N LYS A 276 6.31 30.20 4.02
CA LYS A 276 5.33 30.74 4.98
C LYS A 276 5.95 31.11 6.33
N HIS A 277 6.98 30.40 6.76
CA HIS A 277 7.58 30.51 8.07
C HIS A 277 9.11 30.67 7.99
N PRO A 278 9.64 31.75 7.39
CA PRO A 278 11.07 31.89 7.08
C PRO A 278 12.00 31.84 8.29
N GLN A 279 11.49 32.19 9.47
CA GLN A 279 12.26 32.21 10.73
C GLN A 279 11.95 31.03 11.65
N ALA A 280 10.95 30.19 11.31
CA ALA A 280 10.61 29.05 12.14
C ALA A 280 11.58 27.86 11.90
N PRO A 281 11.83 27.04 12.93
CA PRO A 281 12.54 25.79 12.74
C PRO A 281 11.84 24.92 11.66
N MET A 282 12.64 24.23 10.85
CA MET A 282 12.09 23.27 9.90
C MET A 282 11.48 22.07 10.64
N PRO A 283 10.35 21.55 10.18
CA PRO A 283 9.79 20.31 10.74
C PRO A 283 10.71 19.12 10.45
N LEU A 284 10.82 18.19 11.39
CA LEU A 284 11.43 16.90 11.16
C LEU A 284 10.45 16.03 10.37
N LEU A 285 10.84 15.51 9.23
CA LEU A 285 10.10 14.51 8.49
C LEU A 285 10.67 13.13 8.81
N ARG A 286 9.85 12.23 9.33
CA ARG A 286 10.28 10.89 9.68
C ARG A 286 9.51 9.87 8.88
N TYR A 287 10.23 9.12 8.04
CA TYR A 287 9.71 8.00 7.27
C TYR A 287 9.98 6.70 8.01
N TRP A 288 8.91 5.97 8.28
CA TRP A 288 8.93 4.61 8.81
C TRP A 288 8.51 3.68 7.70
N ILE A 289 9.44 2.89 7.17
CA ILE A 289 9.19 1.97 6.06
C ILE A 289 9.12 0.56 6.60
N ILE A 290 7.97 -0.09 6.49
CA ILE A 290 7.82 -1.53 6.71
C ILE A 290 7.91 -2.19 5.34
N PHE A 291 9.00 -2.93 5.13
CA PHE A 291 9.25 -3.66 3.90
C PHE A 291 8.91 -5.13 4.07
N ASN A 292 7.76 -5.55 3.54
CA ASN A 292 7.25 -6.92 3.64
C ASN A 292 7.99 -7.86 2.69
N ASN A 293 9.31 -7.80 2.70
CA ASN A 293 10.22 -8.64 1.93
C ASN A 293 11.63 -8.55 2.51
N GLN A 294 12.56 -9.31 1.95
CA GLN A 294 14.00 -9.23 2.20
C GLN A 294 14.65 -8.20 1.28
N PHE A 295 15.78 -7.62 1.68
CA PHE A 295 16.53 -6.72 0.79
C PHE A 295 17.21 -7.50 -0.34
N ARG A 296 17.64 -8.73 -0.09
CA ARG A 296 18.25 -9.61 -1.06
C ARG A 296 17.32 -10.77 -1.40
N PHE A 297 17.20 -11.06 -2.68
CA PHE A 297 16.52 -12.26 -3.10
C PHE A 297 17.27 -13.52 -2.65
N PRO A 298 16.59 -14.48 -2.02
CA PRO A 298 17.18 -15.77 -1.79
C PRO A 298 17.53 -16.40 -3.14
N PRO A 299 18.76 -16.98 -3.28
CA PRO A 299 19.12 -17.71 -4.48
C PRO A 299 18.21 -18.94 -4.63
N GLN A 300 17.80 -19.22 -5.85
CA GLN A 300 17.02 -20.43 -6.16
C GLN A 300 17.32 -20.92 -7.58
N VAL A 301 17.20 -22.21 -7.80
CA VAL A 301 17.24 -22.78 -9.15
C VAL A 301 15.89 -22.54 -9.81
N THR A 302 15.88 -21.70 -10.85
CA THR A 302 14.67 -21.46 -11.67
C THR A 302 14.62 -22.49 -12.78
N GLN A 303 13.49 -23.19 -12.92
CA GLN A 303 13.32 -24.14 -14.01
C GLN A 303 13.22 -23.41 -15.36
N GLU A 304 13.75 -24.02 -16.41
CA GLU A 304 13.72 -23.47 -17.79
C GLU A 304 12.32 -23.68 -18.43
N ARG A 305 11.31 -23.09 -17.76
CA ARG A 305 9.91 -23.04 -18.21
C ARG A 305 9.44 -21.60 -18.17
N TRP A 306 8.69 -21.18 -19.18
CA TRP A 306 8.28 -19.78 -19.31
C TRP A 306 7.51 -19.24 -18.08
N PRO A 307 6.63 -20.00 -17.40
CA PRO A 307 5.96 -19.46 -16.20
C PRO A 307 6.93 -19.23 -15.03
N ASP A 308 7.89 -20.14 -14.83
CA ASP A 308 8.88 -20.04 -13.75
C ASP A 308 9.82 -18.86 -13.98
N ILE A 309 10.26 -18.65 -15.23
CA ILE A 309 11.11 -17.51 -15.63
C ILE A 309 10.34 -16.21 -15.50
N MET A 310 9.10 -16.14 -16.02
CA MET A 310 8.27 -14.93 -15.93
C MET A 310 7.96 -14.54 -14.49
N GLY A 311 7.54 -15.51 -13.67
CA GLY A 311 7.26 -15.27 -12.25
C GLY A 311 8.48 -14.72 -11.52
N ARG A 312 9.64 -15.39 -11.68
CA ARG A 312 10.90 -14.96 -11.06
C ARG A 312 11.32 -13.57 -11.53
N ALA A 313 11.29 -13.33 -12.83
CA ALA A 313 11.68 -12.05 -13.42
C ALA A 313 10.78 -10.89 -12.94
N THR A 314 9.46 -11.09 -12.87
CA THR A 314 8.50 -10.09 -12.39
C THR A 314 8.77 -9.72 -10.94
N ILE A 315 8.95 -10.72 -10.08
CA ILE A 315 9.26 -10.50 -8.67
C ILE A 315 10.59 -9.74 -8.54
N MET A 316 11.64 -10.15 -9.26
CA MET A 316 12.95 -9.48 -9.23
C MET A 316 12.86 -8.03 -9.71
N ALA A 317 12.13 -7.76 -10.80
CA ALA A 317 11.93 -6.41 -11.33
C ALA A 317 11.22 -5.51 -10.30
N THR A 318 10.15 -5.99 -9.68
CA THR A 318 9.40 -5.25 -8.65
C THR A 318 10.27 -4.94 -7.43
N GLN A 319 11.04 -5.91 -6.95
CA GLN A 319 11.91 -5.69 -5.79
C GLN A 319 13.06 -4.73 -6.13
N THR A 320 13.70 -4.88 -7.29
CA THR A 320 14.75 -3.96 -7.74
C THR A 320 14.22 -2.53 -7.83
N SER A 321 13.01 -2.34 -8.38
CA SER A 321 12.34 -1.05 -8.41
C SER A 321 12.10 -0.50 -6.99
N THR A 322 11.69 -1.35 -6.05
CA THR A 322 11.48 -0.96 -4.65
C THR A 322 12.80 -0.52 -3.99
N MET A 323 13.89 -1.28 -4.19
CA MET A 323 15.21 -0.90 -3.67
C MET A 323 15.66 0.45 -4.23
N ASN A 324 15.50 0.67 -5.54
CA ASN A 324 15.84 1.94 -6.17
C ASN A 324 15.00 3.09 -5.61
N SER A 325 13.72 2.86 -5.34
CA SER A 325 12.83 3.85 -4.73
C SER A 325 13.27 4.20 -3.28
N MET A 326 13.68 3.20 -2.49
CA MET A 326 14.23 3.46 -1.15
C MET A 326 15.54 4.24 -1.23
N ARG A 327 16.49 3.82 -2.07
CA ARG A 327 17.75 4.55 -2.29
C ARG A 327 17.51 6.00 -2.75
N HIS A 328 16.52 6.21 -3.62
CA HIS A 328 16.12 7.54 -4.05
C HIS A 328 15.59 8.38 -2.86
N LEU A 329 14.76 7.80 -1.98
CA LEU A 329 14.29 8.51 -0.78
C LEU A 329 15.44 8.92 0.14
N PHE A 330 16.43 8.05 0.37
CA PHE A 330 17.64 8.41 1.13
C PHE A 330 18.45 9.52 0.46
N ALA A 331 18.62 9.48 -0.86
CA ALA A 331 19.29 10.55 -1.60
C ALA A 331 18.52 11.87 -1.52
N MET A 332 17.18 11.82 -1.65
CA MET A 332 16.33 13.00 -1.50
C MET A 332 16.38 13.58 -0.09
N ALA A 333 16.54 12.75 0.94
CA ALA A 333 16.75 13.23 2.32
C ALA A 333 18.04 14.06 2.42
N GLN A 334 19.13 13.61 1.83
CA GLN A 334 20.40 14.35 1.78
C GLN A 334 20.27 15.68 1.01
N ILE A 335 19.60 15.65 -0.15
CA ILE A 335 19.33 16.85 -0.95
C ILE A 335 18.46 17.85 -0.18
N ALA A 336 17.43 17.39 0.51
CA ALA A 336 16.55 18.23 1.31
C ALA A 336 17.33 18.93 2.45
N LYS A 337 18.25 18.22 3.09
CA LYS A 337 19.14 18.80 4.11
C LYS A 337 20.01 19.91 3.53
N LEU A 338 20.65 19.66 2.37
CA LEU A 338 21.54 20.62 1.74
C LEU A 338 20.78 21.85 1.19
N LYS A 339 19.59 21.66 0.62
CA LYS A 339 18.86 22.73 -0.09
C LYS A 339 17.96 23.56 0.82
N TYR A 340 17.30 22.90 1.79
CA TYR A 340 16.26 23.52 2.62
C TYR A 340 16.55 23.48 4.13
N ASP A 341 17.67 22.86 4.52
CA ASP A 341 18.01 22.55 5.92
C ASP A 341 16.90 21.77 6.64
N VAL A 342 16.32 20.81 5.93
CA VAL A 342 15.28 19.90 6.44
C VAL A 342 15.92 18.59 6.86
N ASP A 343 15.66 18.16 8.07
CA ASP A 343 16.02 16.83 8.54
C ASP A 343 14.92 15.83 8.11
N ILE A 344 15.33 14.84 7.33
CA ILE A 344 14.49 13.70 6.95
C ILE A 344 15.12 12.44 7.55
N ASP A 345 14.47 11.86 8.55
CA ASP A 345 14.87 10.62 9.21
C ASP A 345 14.17 9.44 8.52
N VAL A 346 14.92 8.58 7.85
CA VAL A 346 14.39 7.40 7.16
C VAL A 346 14.74 6.16 7.96
N ARG A 347 13.71 5.43 8.38
CA ARG A 347 13.80 4.18 9.16
C ARG A 347 13.17 3.06 8.38
N VAL A 348 13.91 1.97 8.17
CA VAL A 348 13.43 0.81 7.43
C VAL A 348 13.50 -0.42 8.30
N LEU A 349 12.42 -1.20 8.31
CA LEU A 349 12.35 -2.50 8.95
C LEU A 349 11.88 -3.51 7.91
N ALA A 350 12.65 -4.57 7.72
CA ALA A 350 12.44 -5.59 6.69
C ALA A 350 12.60 -7.00 7.26
N VAL A 351 12.10 -7.98 6.56
CA VAL A 351 12.38 -9.40 6.88
C VAL A 351 13.89 -9.62 6.73
N PRO A 352 14.58 -10.24 7.72
CA PRO A 352 16.00 -10.51 7.63
C PRO A 352 16.37 -11.37 6.42
N ASP A 353 17.48 -11.05 5.76
CA ASP A 353 17.93 -11.76 4.54
C ASP A 353 18.26 -13.25 4.81
N GLU A 354 18.54 -13.60 6.06
CA GLU A 354 18.83 -14.97 6.50
C GLU A 354 17.57 -15.79 6.79
N TRP A 355 16.40 -15.14 6.89
CA TRP A 355 15.17 -15.85 7.14
C TRP A 355 14.74 -16.66 5.91
N VAL A 356 14.39 -17.92 6.12
CA VAL A 356 13.94 -18.84 5.07
C VAL A 356 12.56 -19.36 5.44
N PRO A 357 11.58 -19.34 4.52
CA PRO A 357 10.27 -19.90 4.80
C PRO A 357 10.35 -21.38 5.22
N PRO A 358 9.69 -21.79 6.31
CA PRO A 358 9.72 -23.18 6.78
C PRO A 358 9.06 -24.15 5.80
N LYS A 359 8.19 -23.65 4.94
CA LYS A 359 7.51 -24.42 3.89
C LYS A 359 7.41 -23.62 2.59
N PRO A 360 7.52 -24.28 1.43
CA PRO A 360 7.26 -23.64 0.14
C PRO A 360 5.76 -23.37 -0.05
N GLY A 361 5.42 -22.36 -0.82
CA GLY A 361 4.04 -22.03 -1.22
C GLY A 361 3.64 -20.61 -0.85
N THR A 362 2.45 -20.23 -1.28
CA THR A 362 1.84 -18.92 -1.02
C THR A 362 0.63 -19.12 -0.10
N PHE A 363 0.40 -18.21 0.82
CA PHE A 363 -0.65 -18.30 1.86
C PHE A 363 -0.56 -19.53 2.75
N VAL A 364 0.65 -20.00 3.01
CA VAL A 364 0.90 -21.11 3.95
C VAL A 364 0.73 -20.59 5.39
N PRO A 365 -0.24 -21.11 6.18
CA PRO A 365 -0.52 -20.57 7.51
C PRO A 365 0.68 -20.57 8.45
N GLU A 366 1.51 -21.61 8.42
CA GLU A 366 2.71 -21.69 9.24
C GLU A 366 3.74 -20.60 8.90
N VAL A 367 3.94 -20.32 7.60
CA VAL A 367 4.84 -19.26 7.12
C VAL A 367 4.32 -17.90 7.57
N MET A 368 3.01 -17.65 7.39
CA MET A 368 2.37 -16.38 7.76
C MET A 368 2.42 -16.16 9.27
N ASN A 369 2.19 -17.21 10.07
CA ASN A 369 2.26 -17.10 11.52
C ASN A 369 3.70 -16.83 12.01
N GLU A 370 4.70 -17.52 11.44
CA GLU A 370 6.11 -17.29 11.76
C GLU A 370 6.55 -15.87 11.39
N LEU A 371 6.14 -15.37 10.23
CA LEU A 371 6.39 -13.98 9.82
C LEU A 371 5.72 -12.96 10.74
N ALA A 372 4.48 -13.22 11.19
CA ALA A 372 3.81 -12.36 12.15
C ALA A 372 4.52 -12.34 13.50
N ASP A 373 5.00 -13.49 13.99
CA ASP A 373 5.77 -13.60 15.24
C ASP A 373 7.12 -12.88 15.12
N LEU A 374 7.81 -13.07 13.99
CA LEU A 374 9.07 -12.39 13.68
C LEU A 374 8.86 -10.86 13.66
N GLY A 375 7.83 -10.41 12.96
CA GLY A 375 7.48 -9.00 12.90
C GLY A 375 7.14 -8.43 14.29
N GLU A 376 6.38 -9.17 15.11
CA GLU A 376 6.03 -8.76 16.46
C GLU A 376 7.26 -8.62 17.35
N LYS A 377 8.22 -9.55 17.26
CA LYS A 377 9.50 -9.49 17.96
C LYS A 377 10.34 -8.30 17.50
N MET A 378 10.50 -8.11 16.18
CA MET A 378 11.32 -7.03 15.63
C MET A 378 10.69 -5.66 15.85
N GLY A 379 9.37 -5.54 15.76
CA GLY A 379 8.64 -4.30 16.03
C GLY A 379 8.75 -3.84 17.49
N ALA A 380 8.89 -4.79 18.42
CA ALA A 380 9.11 -4.50 19.84
C ALA A 380 10.55 -4.08 20.16
N ASP A 381 11.48 -4.20 19.22
CA ASP A 381 12.88 -3.81 19.39
C ASP A 381 13.21 -2.56 18.55
N PRO A 382 13.42 -1.39 19.16
CA PRO A 382 13.80 -0.18 18.45
C PRO A 382 15.11 -0.31 17.64
N ALA A 383 16.02 -1.23 18.01
CA ALA A 383 17.27 -1.45 17.28
C ALA A 383 17.07 -2.19 15.94
N SER A 384 15.90 -2.79 15.72
CA SER A 384 15.57 -3.43 14.46
C SER A 384 15.38 -2.43 13.29
N TRP A 385 15.10 -1.16 13.60
CA TRP A 385 14.92 -0.12 12.59
C TRP A 385 16.26 0.40 12.06
N ARG A 386 16.55 0.13 10.80
CA ARG A 386 17.76 0.58 10.11
C ARG A 386 17.59 2.00 9.59
N SER A 387 18.69 2.77 9.60
CA SER A 387 18.77 4.14 9.08
C SER A 387 19.73 4.31 7.90
N ASP A 388 20.27 3.20 7.39
CA ASP A 388 21.12 3.14 6.21
C ASP A 388 20.34 2.65 4.98
N PRO A 389 20.68 3.10 3.75
CA PRO A 389 20.02 2.65 2.53
C PRO A 389 20.27 1.16 2.28
N PRO A 390 19.29 0.44 1.69
CA PRO A 390 19.41 -0.98 1.36
C PRO A 390 20.33 -1.25 0.16
#